data_e2b38c5f9ad634bca2d7a8b8c54d6093
#
_entry.id   e2b38c5f9ad634bca2d7a8b8c54d6093
#
_cell.length_a   1.000
_cell.length_b   1.000
_cell.length_c   1.000
_cell.angle_alpha   90.00
_cell.angle_beta   90.00
_cell.angle_gamma   90.00
#
_symmetry.space_group_name_H-M   'P 1'
#
loop_
_entity.id
_entity.type
_entity.pdbx_description
1 polymer ?
#
loop_
_entity_poly.entity_id
_entity_poly.type
_entity_poly.pdbx_seq_one_letter_code
_entity_poly.pdbx_strand_id
1 'polypeptide(L)'
;MEVDGVARLTREESRERTREHLLEAARVAVARNGYDGTSIADIAESAGFSKGAFFSNYESKEALLLELLRRHKEQDMATLGRILGEVEQGKDATSALDRYLEGLGGDADWARLDIELQLHAARHPTFAADYDALQSRTRSSLAHLIAALFERAGKRPAASPDDMANLFMALVHGLVLQRARDPRVPIKLVFESLMATAEPA
;
A
#
# COMPACT_ATOMS: atom_id res chain seq x y z
N MET A 1 5.72 39.08 27.06
CA MET A 1 5.73 37.61 27.02
C MET A 1 4.37 37.21 26.44
N GLU A 2 4.32 37.23 25.09
CA GLU A 2 3.13 36.85 24.31
C GLU A 2 2.92 35.36 24.45
N VAL A 3 1.82 34.97 24.99
CA VAL A 3 1.35 33.58 25.02
C VAL A 3 0.77 33.32 23.63
N ASP A 4 1.53 32.59 22.82
CA ASP A 4 1.09 32.10 21.50
C ASP A 4 -0.27 31.41 21.68
N GLY A 5 -1.33 32.04 21.20
CA GLY A 5 -2.68 31.51 21.21
C GLY A 5 -2.73 30.32 20.23
N VAL A 6 -2.72 29.10 20.75
CA VAL A 6 -3.01 27.89 19.96
C VAL A 6 -4.37 28.10 19.29
N ALA A 7 -4.36 28.36 18.00
CA ALA A 7 -5.57 28.57 17.22
C ALA A 7 -6.49 27.35 17.40
N ARG A 8 -7.72 27.60 17.85
CA ARG A 8 -8.72 26.56 18.08
C ARG A 8 -9.07 25.93 16.74
N LEU A 9 -8.82 24.64 16.61
CA LEU A 9 -9.17 23.86 15.41
C LEU A 9 -10.64 24.05 15.05
N THR A 10 -10.93 24.20 13.77
CA THR A 10 -12.30 24.14 13.26
C THR A 10 -12.91 22.77 13.52
N ARG A 11 -14.23 22.65 13.40
CA ARG A 11 -14.91 21.34 13.53
C ARG A 11 -14.42 20.35 12.46
N GLU A 12 -14.10 20.81 11.26
CA GLU A 12 -13.61 20.01 10.15
C GLU A 12 -12.18 19.52 10.41
N GLU A 13 -11.28 20.40 10.81
CA GLU A 13 -9.90 20.06 11.22
C GLU A 13 -9.89 19.07 12.39
N SER A 14 -10.75 19.27 13.38
CA SER A 14 -10.88 18.34 14.52
C SER A 14 -11.38 16.95 14.07
N ARG A 15 -12.32 16.92 13.11
CA ARG A 15 -12.84 15.66 12.54
C ARG A 15 -11.77 14.94 11.75
N GLU A 16 -11.04 15.63 10.87
CA GLU A 16 -9.97 15.00 10.08
C GLU A 16 -8.85 14.46 10.98
N ARG A 17 -8.45 15.20 12.01
CA ARG A 17 -7.50 14.72 13.00
C ARG A 17 -7.99 13.44 13.71
N THR A 18 -9.28 13.37 14.06
CA THR A 18 -9.88 12.16 14.65
C THR A 18 -9.81 10.99 13.66
N ARG A 19 -10.10 11.23 12.37
CA ARG A 19 -10.00 10.22 11.31
C ARG A 19 -8.58 9.69 11.17
N GLU A 20 -7.58 10.57 11.15
CA GLU A 20 -6.16 10.19 11.07
C GLU A 20 -5.73 9.28 12.23
N HIS A 21 -6.12 9.64 13.46
CA HIS A 21 -5.79 8.79 14.63
C HIS A 21 -6.49 7.44 14.57
N LEU A 22 -7.75 7.38 14.13
CA LEU A 22 -8.48 6.12 13.95
C LEU A 22 -7.85 5.24 12.87
N LEU A 23 -7.43 5.84 11.75
CA LEU A 23 -6.75 5.12 10.66
C LEU A 23 -5.42 4.52 11.14
N GLU A 24 -4.59 5.29 11.84
CA GLU A 24 -3.31 4.80 12.34
C GLU A 24 -3.49 3.71 13.42
N ALA A 25 -4.42 3.89 14.34
CA ALA A 25 -4.73 2.87 15.34
C ALA A 25 -5.22 1.56 14.69
N ALA A 26 -6.06 1.65 13.65
CA ALA A 26 -6.53 0.49 12.91
C ALA A 26 -5.39 -0.23 12.17
N ARG A 27 -4.49 0.53 11.51
CA ARG A 27 -3.31 -0.02 10.83
C ARG A 27 -2.49 -0.89 11.77
N VAL A 28 -2.13 -0.35 12.93
CA VAL A 28 -1.31 -1.05 13.93
C VAL A 28 -2.04 -2.25 14.52
N ALA A 29 -3.33 -2.08 14.87
CA ALA A 29 -4.11 -3.14 15.49
C ALA A 29 -4.33 -4.34 14.55
N VAL A 30 -4.70 -4.08 13.29
CA VAL A 30 -4.94 -5.15 12.30
C VAL A 30 -3.64 -5.82 11.87
N ALA A 31 -2.55 -5.08 11.70
CA ALA A 31 -1.24 -5.66 11.39
C ALA A 31 -0.74 -6.60 12.51
N ARG A 32 -1.10 -6.33 13.76
CA ARG A 32 -0.68 -7.12 14.93
C ARG A 32 -1.60 -8.28 15.25
N ASN A 33 -2.92 -8.06 15.23
CA ASN A 33 -3.93 -8.99 15.74
C ASN A 33 -4.75 -9.66 14.62
N GLY A 34 -4.56 -9.26 13.37
CA GLY A 34 -5.38 -9.67 12.24
C GLY A 34 -6.71 -8.94 12.15
N TYR A 35 -7.41 -9.11 11.02
CA TYR A 35 -8.69 -8.49 10.79
C TYR A 35 -9.73 -8.95 11.83
N ASP A 36 -9.91 -10.25 12.02
CA ASP A 36 -10.91 -10.82 12.94
C ASP A 36 -10.57 -10.57 14.41
N GLY A 37 -9.26 -10.49 14.75
CA GLY A 37 -8.78 -10.24 16.11
C GLY A 37 -8.86 -8.76 16.54
N THR A 38 -9.32 -7.84 15.67
CA THR A 38 -9.39 -6.40 15.96
C THR A 38 -10.85 -5.93 15.94
N SER A 39 -11.34 -5.40 17.07
CA SER A 39 -12.69 -4.83 17.16
C SER A 39 -12.68 -3.30 16.94
N ILE A 40 -13.87 -2.74 16.61
CA ILE A 40 -14.06 -1.27 16.55
C ILE A 40 -13.77 -0.62 17.91
N ALA A 41 -14.05 -1.32 19.02
CA ALA A 41 -13.77 -0.81 20.35
C ALA A 41 -12.26 -0.68 20.59
N ASP A 42 -11.48 -1.69 20.20
CA ASP A 42 -10.02 -1.68 20.33
C ASP A 42 -9.39 -0.56 19.52
N ILE A 43 -9.88 -0.34 18.27
CA ILE A 43 -9.41 0.75 17.41
C ILE A 43 -9.70 2.11 18.04
N ALA A 44 -10.94 2.33 18.50
CA ALA A 44 -11.34 3.61 19.10
C ALA A 44 -10.55 3.90 20.37
N GLU A 45 -10.41 2.91 21.27
CA GLU A 45 -9.66 3.02 22.51
C GLU A 45 -8.18 3.32 22.26
N SER A 46 -7.55 2.56 21.33
CA SER A 46 -6.15 2.78 20.94
C SER A 46 -5.90 4.16 20.33
N ALA A 47 -6.90 4.72 19.65
CA ALA A 47 -6.86 6.07 19.09
C ALA A 47 -7.14 7.17 20.14
N GLY A 48 -7.52 6.82 21.37
CA GLY A 48 -7.89 7.75 22.42
C GLY A 48 -9.32 8.30 22.30
N PHE A 49 -10.22 7.57 21.61
CA PHE A 49 -11.59 7.99 21.36
C PHE A 49 -12.63 6.96 21.85
N SER A 50 -13.88 7.41 21.96
CA SER A 50 -15.00 6.51 22.24
C SER A 50 -15.46 5.78 20.97
N LYS A 51 -16.14 4.63 21.14
CA LYS A 51 -16.84 3.93 20.06
C LYS A 51 -17.85 4.83 19.33
N GLY A 52 -18.49 5.77 20.03
CA GLY A 52 -19.38 6.77 19.42
C GLY A 52 -18.63 7.72 18.49
N ALA A 53 -17.41 8.13 18.84
CA ALA A 53 -16.56 8.94 17.97
C ALA A 53 -16.14 8.16 16.71
N PHE A 54 -15.91 6.85 16.81
CA PHE A 54 -15.69 6.02 15.63
C PHE A 54 -16.87 6.10 14.67
N PHE A 55 -18.09 5.80 15.14
CA PHE A 55 -19.29 5.78 14.30
C PHE A 55 -19.70 7.17 13.77
N SER A 56 -19.23 8.24 14.38
CA SER A 56 -19.37 9.60 13.83
C SER A 56 -18.47 9.86 12.61
N ASN A 57 -17.47 9.00 12.37
CA ASN A 57 -16.48 9.15 11.30
C ASN A 57 -16.54 8.02 10.26
N TYR A 58 -16.85 6.79 10.66
CA TYR A 58 -16.90 5.60 9.82
C TYR A 58 -18.11 4.73 10.16
N GLU A 59 -18.78 4.24 9.14
CA GLU A 59 -19.97 3.37 9.29
C GLU A 59 -19.62 1.94 9.72
N SER A 60 -18.42 1.47 9.35
CA SER A 60 -17.96 0.12 9.64
C SER A 60 -16.44 0.04 9.74
N LYS A 61 -15.91 -1.09 10.23
CA LYS A 61 -14.49 -1.41 10.22
C LYS A 61 -13.97 -1.55 8.79
N GLU A 62 -14.76 -2.16 7.91
CA GLU A 62 -14.46 -2.27 6.48
C GLU A 62 -14.28 -0.90 5.83
N ALA A 63 -15.21 0.03 6.05
CA ALA A 63 -15.13 1.38 5.49
C ALA A 63 -13.86 2.12 5.93
N LEU A 64 -13.48 2.00 7.20
CA LEU A 64 -12.23 2.57 7.71
C LEU A 64 -11.01 1.93 7.05
N LEU A 65 -10.95 0.61 6.95
CA LEU A 65 -9.80 -0.12 6.41
C LEU A 65 -9.66 0.06 4.89
N LEU A 66 -10.76 0.17 4.14
CA LEU A 66 -10.75 0.54 2.73
C LEU A 66 -10.20 1.97 2.52
N GLU A 67 -10.63 2.92 3.35
CA GLU A 67 -10.07 4.29 3.31
C GLU A 67 -8.58 4.30 3.60
N LEU A 68 -8.15 3.54 4.61
CA LEU A 68 -6.74 3.40 4.97
C LEU A 68 -5.92 2.81 3.82
N LEU A 69 -6.40 1.71 3.22
CA LEU A 69 -5.75 1.06 2.08
C LEU A 69 -5.72 2.00 0.86
N ARG A 70 -6.83 2.71 0.58
CA ARG A 70 -6.92 3.67 -0.52
C ARG A 70 -5.85 4.77 -0.39
N ARG A 71 -5.70 5.37 0.79
CA ARG A 71 -4.69 6.42 1.04
C ARG A 71 -3.27 5.89 0.80
N HIS A 72 -2.98 4.68 1.27
CA HIS A 72 -1.68 4.04 1.06
C HIS A 72 -1.41 3.76 -0.43
N LYS A 73 -2.38 3.16 -1.13
CA LYS A 73 -2.26 2.86 -2.57
C LYS A 73 -2.14 4.13 -3.43
N GLU A 74 -2.78 5.23 -3.05
CA GLU A 74 -2.63 6.53 -3.73
C GLU A 74 -1.20 7.08 -3.60
N GLN A 75 -0.56 6.91 -2.43
CA GLN A 75 0.85 7.27 -2.22
C GLN A 75 1.78 6.39 -3.07
N ASP A 76 1.53 5.08 -3.12
CA ASP A 76 2.26 4.15 -3.97
C ASP A 76 2.13 4.53 -5.45
N MET A 77 0.91 4.78 -5.93
CA MET A 77 0.66 5.17 -7.32
C MET A 77 1.34 6.51 -7.67
N ALA A 78 1.33 7.48 -6.76
CA ALA A 78 2.03 8.75 -6.97
C ALA A 78 3.55 8.53 -7.08
N THR A 79 4.11 7.61 -6.29
CA THR A 79 5.53 7.26 -6.34
C THR A 79 5.88 6.53 -7.64
N LEU A 80 5.10 5.53 -8.04
CA LEU A 80 5.26 4.83 -9.32
C LEU A 80 5.13 5.78 -10.51
N GLY A 81 4.14 6.68 -10.50
CA GLY A 81 3.94 7.68 -11.55
C GLY A 81 5.13 8.65 -11.69
N ARG A 82 5.75 9.04 -10.57
CA ARG A 82 6.96 9.88 -10.60
C ARG A 82 8.15 9.13 -11.20
N ILE A 83 8.36 7.86 -10.82
CA ILE A 83 9.42 7.02 -11.39
C ILE A 83 9.20 6.82 -12.89
N LEU A 84 7.96 6.52 -13.30
CA LEU A 84 7.58 6.40 -14.71
C LEU A 84 7.92 7.67 -15.49
N GLY A 85 7.53 8.84 -14.98
CA GLY A 85 7.85 10.11 -15.62
C GLY A 85 9.37 10.38 -15.76
N GLU A 86 10.19 9.93 -14.83
CA GLU A 86 11.65 9.98 -14.93
C GLU A 86 12.17 9.05 -16.04
N VAL A 87 11.63 7.82 -16.12
CA VAL A 87 11.96 6.84 -17.16
C VAL A 87 11.59 7.36 -18.56
N GLU A 88 10.39 7.87 -18.74
CA GLU A 88 9.91 8.42 -20.03
C GLU A 88 10.71 9.64 -20.49
N GLN A 89 11.19 10.48 -19.56
CA GLN A 89 12.07 11.62 -19.86
C GLN A 89 13.52 11.20 -20.15
N GLY A 90 13.83 9.91 -20.17
CA GLY A 90 15.17 9.41 -20.42
C GLY A 90 16.15 9.60 -19.26
N LYS A 91 15.69 9.96 -18.06
CA LYS A 91 16.50 10.08 -16.86
C LYS A 91 16.88 8.71 -16.30
N ASP A 92 17.97 8.67 -15.54
CA ASP A 92 18.30 7.48 -14.76
C ASP A 92 17.39 7.39 -13.52
N ALA A 93 16.40 6.52 -13.60
CA ALA A 93 15.46 6.27 -12.52
C ALA A 93 15.92 5.14 -11.56
N THR A 94 17.11 4.59 -11.75
CA THR A 94 17.63 3.43 -10.99
C THR A 94 17.58 3.69 -9.49
N SER A 95 18.10 4.84 -9.03
CA SER A 95 18.11 5.16 -7.60
C SER A 95 16.69 5.37 -7.01
N ALA A 96 15.76 5.89 -7.80
CA ALA A 96 14.38 6.07 -7.36
C ALA A 96 13.65 4.72 -7.27
N LEU A 97 13.88 3.85 -8.26
CA LEU A 97 13.35 2.49 -8.27
C LEU A 97 13.93 1.65 -7.12
N ASP A 98 15.25 1.73 -6.88
CA ASP A 98 15.90 1.04 -5.77
C ASP A 98 15.29 1.43 -4.43
N ARG A 99 15.11 2.73 -4.16
CA ARG A 99 14.45 3.21 -2.93
C ARG A 99 13.01 2.73 -2.81
N TYR A 100 12.26 2.68 -3.91
CA TYR A 100 10.90 2.16 -3.90
C TYR A 100 10.88 0.67 -3.55
N LEU A 101 11.73 -0.14 -4.18
CA LEU A 101 11.85 -1.58 -3.92
C LEU A 101 12.32 -1.88 -2.48
N GLU A 102 13.24 -1.08 -1.94
CA GLU A 102 13.65 -1.16 -0.53
C GLU A 102 12.49 -0.81 0.40
N GLY A 103 11.70 0.22 0.06
CA GLY A 103 10.52 0.66 0.81
C GLY A 103 9.43 -0.41 0.90
N LEU A 104 9.18 -1.15 -0.19
CA LEU A 104 8.21 -2.26 -0.19
C LEU A 104 8.52 -3.34 0.86
N GLY A 105 9.79 -3.48 1.24
CA GLY A 105 10.20 -4.40 2.28
C GLY A 105 10.33 -3.80 3.67
N GLY A 106 10.27 -2.48 3.80
CA GLY A 106 10.54 -1.75 5.04
C GLY A 106 9.35 -1.66 6.00
N ASP A 107 8.13 -1.58 5.48
CA ASP A 107 6.92 -1.49 6.30
C ASP A 107 6.14 -2.81 6.30
N ALA A 108 6.57 -3.72 7.18
CA ALA A 108 5.93 -5.02 7.34
C ALA A 108 4.46 -4.93 7.78
N ASP A 109 4.06 -3.84 8.44
CA ASP A 109 2.69 -3.67 8.93
C ASP A 109 1.72 -3.41 7.77
N TRP A 110 2.12 -2.62 6.76
CA TRP A 110 1.32 -2.41 5.57
C TRP A 110 1.09 -3.69 4.77
N ALA A 111 2.14 -4.48 4.61
CA ALA A 111 2.02 -5.73 3.88
C ALA A 111 1.16 -6.76 4.64
N ARG A 112 1.28 -6.82 5.97
CA ARG A 112 0.39 -7.66 6.79
C ARG A 112 -1.05 -7.22 6.69
N LEU A 113 -1.32 -5.90 6.78
CA LEU A 113 -2.65 -5.34 6.61
C LEU A 113 -3.24 -5.71 5.24
N ASP A 114 -2.50 -5.52 4.16
CA ASP A 114 -2.98 -5.84 2.80
C ASP A 114 -3.34 -7.32 2.66
N ILE A 115 -2.51 -8.22 3.21
CA ILE A 115 -2.76 -9.66 3.23
C ILE A 115 -4.01 -10.01 4.06
N GLU A 116 -4.20 -9.40 5.24
CA GLU A 116 -5.39 -9.61 6.06
C GLU A 116 -6.66 -9.16 5.32
N LEU A 117 -6.60 -8.02 4.63
CA LEU A 117 -7.72 -7.53 3.83
C LEU A 117 -7.98 -8.39 2.59
N GLN A 118 -6.93 -8.94 1.97
CA GLN A 118 -7.07 -9.91 0.88
C GLN A 118 -7.75 -11.20 1.33
N LEU A 119 -7.37 -11.72 2.49
CA LEU A 119 -8.02 -12.89 3.08
C LEU A 119 -9.48 -12.61 3.47
N HIS A 120 -9.78 -11.41 3.95
CA HIS A 120 -11.14 -10.98 4.24
C HIS A 120 -11.95 -10.85 2.95
N ALA A 121 -11.42 -10.23 1.90
CA ALA A 121 -12.06 -10.11 0.59
C ALA A 121 -12.40 -11.49 -0.02
N ALA A 122 -11.54 -12.48 0.10
CA ALA A 122 -11.78 -13.83 -0.38
C ALA A 122 -13.01 -14.52 0.25
N ARG A 123 -13.47 -14.02 1.41
CA ARG A 123 -14.63 -14.57 2.15
C ARG A 123 -15.86 -13.67 2.09
N HIS A 124 -15.73 -12.42 1.67
CA HIS A 124 -16.78 -11.38 1.72
C HIS A 124 -16.93 -10.68 0.36
N PRO A 125 -17.81 -11.16 -0.53
CA PRO A 125 -17.93 -10.66 -1.92
C PRO A 125 -18.23 -9.17 -2.05
N THR A 126 -18.98 -8.58 -1.13
CA THR A 126 -19.26 -7.13 -1.10
C THR A 126 -17.99 -6.31 -0.86
N PHE A 127 -17.18 -6.72 0.10
CA PHE A 127 -15.89 -6.09 0.37
C PHE A 127 -14.88 -6.35 -0.76
N ALA A 128 -14.91 -7.55 -1.37
CA ALA A 128 -14.03 -7.92 -2.47
C ALA A 128 -14.11 -6.95 -3.65
N ALA A 129 -15.30 -6.49 -4.01
CA ALA A 129 -15.48 -5.56 -5.15
C ALA A 129 -14.69 -4.25 -4.96
N ASP A 130 -14.75 -3.66 -3.77
CA ASP A 130 -14.03 -2.42 -3.45
C ASP A 130 -12.52 -2.66 -3.31
N TYR A 131 -12.13 -3.76 -2.66
CA TYR A 131 -10.75 -4.17 -2.54
C TYR A 131 -10.10 -4.42 -3.90
N ASP A 132 -10.75 -5.18 -4.78
CA ASP A 132 -10.26 -5.51 -6.12
C ASP A 132 -10.14 -4.26 -7.00
N ALA A 133 -11.05 -3.29 -6.86
CA ALA A 133 -10.96 -2.02 -7.57
C ALA A 133 -9.70 -1.23 -7.18
N LEU A 134 -9.31 -1.22 -5.88
CA LEU A 134 -8.09 -0.60 -5.40
C LEU A 134 -6.85 -1.33 -5.92
N GLN A 135 -6.82 -2.66 -5.84
CA GLN A 135 -5.72 -3.48 -6.32
C GLN A 135 -5.51 -3.35 -7.84
N SER A 136 -6.59 -3.29 -8.61
CA SER A 136 -6.54 -3.13 -10.07
C SER A 136 -5.83 -1.84 -10.48
N ARG A 137 -6.08 -0.72 -9.80
CA ARG A 137 -5.40 0.56 -10.08
C ARG A 137 -3.89 0.48 -9.84
N THR A 138 -3.48 -0.10 -8.71
CA THR A 138 -2.06 -0.27 -8.39
C THR A 138 -1.37 -1.17 -9.41
N ARG A 139 -2.02 -2.29 -9.79
CA ARG A 139 -1.52 -3.20 -10.83
C ARG A 139 -1.32 -2.49 -12.17
N SER A 140 -2.30 -1.72 -12.64
CA SER A 140 -2.18 -0.99 -13.91
C SER A 140 -1.03 0.03 -13.88
N SER A 141 -0.85 0.77 -12.79
CA SER A 141 0.28 1.70 -12.66
C SER A 141 1.63 0.99 -12.70
N LEU A 142 1.73 -0.16 -12.04
CA LEU A 142 2.93 -1.00 -12.06
C LEU A 142 3.18 -1.61 -13.46
N ALA A 143 2.14 -2.06 -14.14
CA ALA A 143 2.25 -2.58 -15.50
C ALA A 143 2.78 -1.53 -16.49
N HIS A 144 2.32 -0.29 -16.39
CA HIS A 144 2.84 0.83 -17.21
C HIS A 144 4.33 1.08 -16.92
N LEU A 145 4.73 1.10 -15.66
CA LEU A 145 6.15 1.27 -15.29
C LEU A 145 7.00 0.11 -15.84
N ILE A 146 6.55 -1.13 -15.70
CA ILE A 146 7.23 -2.30 -16.25
C ILE A 146 7.40 -2.16 -17.76
N ALA A 147 6.33 -1.84 -18.48
CA ALA A 147 6.39 -1.65 -19.93
C ALA A 147 7.44 -0.61 -20.34
N ALA A 148 7.45 0.57 -19.70
CA ALA A 148 8.40 1.64 -19.98
C ALA A 148 9.85 1.24 -19.66
N LEU A 149 10.09 0.49 -18.59
CA LEU A 149 11.43 0.00 -18.23
C LEU A 149 11.96 -1.01 -19.26
N PHE A 150 11.12 -1.93 -19.76
CA PHE A 150 11.49 -2.87 -20.81
C PHE A 150 11.78 -2.18 -22.14
N GLU A 151 10.91 -1.25 -22.56
CA GLU A 151 11.11 -0.43 -23.76
C GLU A 151 12.45 0.30 -23.71
N ARG A 152 12.74 0.98 -22.59
CA ARG A 152 13.99 1.69 -22.40
C ARG A 152 15.22 0.78 -22.42
N ALA A 153 15.09 -0.44 -21.88
CA ALA A 153 16.17 -1.43 -21.90
C ALA A 153 16.38 -2.08 -23.28
N GLY A 154 15.55 -1.77 -24.28
CA GLY A 154 15.56 -2.45 -25.59
C GLY A 154 15.27 -3.94 -25.43
N LYS A 155 14.41 -4.31 -24.51
CA LYS A 155 14.10 -5.70 -24.19
C LYS A 155 12.60 -5.97 -24.37
N ARG A 156 12.28 -7.23 -24.69
CA ARG A 156 10.90 -7.72 -24.75
C ARG A 156 10.58 -8.54 -23.49
N PRO A 157 9.51 -8.19 -22.75
CA PRO A 157 9.12 -8.97 -21.58
C PRO A 157 8.64 -10.36 -21.99
N ALA A 158 8.89 -11.37 -21.11
CA ALA A 158 8.46 -12.75 -21.32
C ALA A 158 6.94 -12.98 -21.24
N ALA A 159 6.21 -12.02 -20.67
CA ALA A 159 4.76 -12.04 -20.51
C ALA A 159 4.18 -10.63 -20.69
N SER A 160 2.85 -10.48 -20.70
CA SER A 160 2.23 -9.14 -20.75
C SER A 160 2.66 -8.30 -19.54
N PRO A 161 2.75 -6.95 -19.65
CA PRO A 161 3.07 -6.09 -18.51
C PRO A 161 2.10 -6.30 -17.32
N ASP A 162 0.82 -6.57 -17.59
CA ASP A 162 -0.18 -6.86 -16.57
C ASP A 162 0.10 -8.18 -15.83
N ASP A 163 0.47 -9.25 -16.54
CA ASP A 163 0.85 -10.52 -15.94
C ASP A 163 2.13 -10.39 -15.12
N MET A 164 3.10 -9.63 -15.61
CA MET A 164 4.34 -9.35 -14.86
C MET A 164 4.06 -8.51 -13.60
N ALA A 165 3.15 -7.55 -13.67
CA ALA A 165 2.72 -6.79 -12.50
C ALA A 165 2.04 -7.69 -11.46
N ASN A 166 1.14 -8.58 -11.90
CA ASN A 166 0.52 -9.58 -11.02
C ASN A 166 1.55 -10.49 -10.36
N LEU A 167 2.48 -11.02 -11.14
CA LEU A 167 3.56 -11.89 -10.64
C LEU A 167 4.42 -11.15 -9.61
N PHE A 168 4.82 -9.91 -9.91
CA PHE A 168 5.61 -9.09 -9.01
C PHE A 168 4.87 -8.83 -7.69
N MET A 169 3.59 -8.42 -7.73
CA MET A 169 2.79 -8.19 -6.54
C MET A 169 2.65 -9.45 -5.68
N ALA A 170 2.37 -10.60 -6.31
CA ALA A 170 2.27 -11.87 -5.60
C ALA A 170 3.58 -12.28 -4.94
N LEU A 171 4.71 -12.10 -5.62
CA LEU A 171 6.04 -12.39 -5.07
C LEU A 171 6.38 -11.43 -3.91
N VAL A 172 6.09 -10.13 -4.04
CA VAL A 172 6.33 -9.15 -2.97
C VAL A 172 5.51 -9.53 -1.73
N HIS A 173 4.23 -9.85 -1.86
CA HIS A 173 3.39 -10.30 -0.73
C HIS A 173 3.97 -11.56 -0.07
N GLY A 174 4.35 -12.57 -0.87
CA GLY A 174 4.98 -13.79 -0.36
C GLY A 174 6.30 -13.52 0.36
N LEU A 175 7.15 -12.67 -0.21
CA LEU A 175 8.45 -12.32 0.37
C LEU A 175 8.31 -11.52 1.67
N VAL A 176 7.37 -10.61 1.76
CA VAL A 176 7.13 -9.85 3.00
C VAL A 176 6.68 -10.77 4.13
N LEU A 177 5.81 -11.75 3.84
CA LEU A 177 5.45 -12.78 4.82
C LEU A 177 6.66 -13.61 5.27
N GLN A 178 7.56 -13.95 4.36
CA GLN A 178 8.78 -14.68 4.68
C GLN A 178 9.77 -13.81 5.47
N ARG A 179 9.88 -12.52 5.16
CA ARG A 179 10.77 -11.58 5.87
C ARG A 179 10.49 -11.46 7.35
N ALA A 180 9.28 -11.71 7.79
CA ALA A 180 8.97 -11.82 9.22
C ALA A 180 9.80 -12.93 9.90
N ARG A 181 10.33 -13.89 9.13
CA ARG A 181 11.15 -15.03 9.60
C ARG A 181 12.61 -14.93 9.14
N ASP A 182 12.86 -14.33 7.98
CA ASP A 182 14.21 -14.11 7.42
C ASP A 182 14.31 -12.72 6.75
N PRO A 183 14.93 -11.74 7.40
CA PRO A 183 15.04 -10.37 6.87
C PRO A 183 15.95 -10.24 5.63
N ARG A 184 16.65 -11.31 5.25
CA ARG A 184 17.62 -11.29 4.13
C ARG A 184 16.97 -11.49 2.75
N VAL A 185 15.66 -11.72 2.68
CA VAL A 185 14.98 -11.94 1.39
C VAL A 185 14.93 -10.63 0.59
N PRO A 186 15.65 -10.51 -0.53
CA PRO A 186 15.76 -9.26 -1.27
C PRO A 186 14.61 -9.11 -2.28
N ILE A 187 13.72 -8.15 -2.09
CA ILE A 187 12.66 -7.81 -3.06
C ILE A 187 13.27 -7.34 -4.38
N LYS A 188 14.38 -6.60 -4.32
CA LYS A 188 15.12 -6.13 -5.50
C LYS A 188 15.52 -7.29 -6.42
N LEU A 189 15.93 -8.44 -5.87
CA LEU A 189 16.33 -9.61 -6.66
C LEU A 189 15.18 -10.13 -7.53
N VAL A 190 13.94 -10.04 -7.06
CA VAL A 190 12.75 -10.42 -7.85
C VAL A 190 12.66 -9.57 -9.11
N PHE A 191 12.77 -8.26 -8.96
CA PHE A 191 12.71 -7.33 -10.08
C PHE A 191 13.89 -7.55 -11.06
N GLU A 192 15.11 -7.66 -10.55
CA GLU A 192 16.31 -7.93 -11.35
C GLU A 192 16.20 -9.25 -12.11
N SER A 193 15.64 -10.30 -11.48
CA SER A 193 15.41 -11.60 -12.11
C SER A 193 14.38 -11.50 -13.23
N LEU A 194 13.28 -10.76 -13.04
CA LEU A 194 12.28 -10.52 -14.09
C LEU A 194 12.89 -9.78 -15.28
N MET A 195 13.74 -8.77 -15.02
CA MET A 195 14.45 -8.04 -16.07
C MET A 195 15.53 -8.88 -16.78
N ALA A 196 16.15 -9.83 -16.08
CA ALA A 196 17.20 -10.70 -16.64
C ALA A 196 16.66 -11.77 -17.59
N THR A 197 15.41 -12.25 -17.39
CA THR A 197 14.78 -13.27 -18.25
C THR A 197 14.25 -12.71 -19.57
N ALA A 198 14.36 -11.42 -19.81
CA ALA A 198 13.86 -10.75 -21.01
C ALA A 198 14.79 -10.97 -22.23
N GLU A 199 14.20 -11.25 -23.37
CA GLU A 199 14.90 -11.34 -24.65
C GLU A 199 15.21 -9.94 -25.22
N PRO A 200 16.26 -9.79 -26.05
CA PRO A 200 16.46 -8.58 -26.84
C PRO A 200 15.23 -8.27 -27.70
N ALA A 201 14.84 -6.99 -27.82
CA ALA A 201 13.70 -6.57 -28.63
C ALA A 201 13.96 -6.69 -30.14
#